data_f67f1ada49b0051d0a177d3461cc8fd8
#
_entry.id   f67f1ada49b0051d0a177d3461cc8fd8
#
_cell.length_a   1.000
_cell.length_b   1.000
_cell.length_c   1.000
_cell.angle_alpha   90.00
_cell.angle_beta   90.00
_cell.angle_gamma   90.00
#
_symmetry.space_group_name_H-M   'P 1'
#
loop_
_entity.id
_entity.type
_entity.pdbx_description
1 polymer ?
#
loop_
_entity_poly.entity_id
_entity_poly.type
_entity_poly.pdbx_seq_one_letter_code
_entity_poly.pdbx_strand_id
1 'polypeptide(L)'
;SLNRTQKSTVILLNDFALALICWLVFGPPMATYIASEFSTGILEILFSEWQSFFIPAFLSITYLYVFGFYKSLIKFFDSKDSILLTLIGSMIFGFSWSVMHVYQFQMISTSFLSIAFLQGFLLSAVFYAFLNISRDVAKYLLYPYNTNTDAKPIVIYGAGESGNELFQSILLDPSMKLLAFFDDSKNLRNLQINNIPILGSFKQLIKLKKKYPKLEVLLAIPSIQTEQRRK
;
A
#
# COMPACT_ATOMS: atom_id res chain seq x y z
N SER A 1 -8.57 19.48 6.45
CA SER A 1 -8.58 18.15 5.79
C SER A 1 -8.41 18.33 4.29
N LEU A 2 -7.46 17.59 3.70
CA LEU A 2 -7.20 17.65 2.25
C LEU A 2 -8.39 17.12 1.47
N ASN A 3 -8.70 17.79 0.35
CA ASN A 3 -9.75 17.37 -0.59
C ASN A 3 -9.28 16.08 -1.34
N ARG A 4 -10.20 15.30 -1.90
CA ARG A 4 -9.90 14.04 -2.61
C ARG A 4 -8.85 14.22 -3.71
N THR A 5 -8.97 15.27 -4.51
CA THR A 5 -8.04 15.61 -5.59
C THR A 5 -6.64 15.93 -5.03
N GLN A 6 -6.57 16.71 -3.95
CA GLN A 6 -5.31 17.04 -3.30
C GLN A 6 -4.59 15.80 -2.74
N LYS A 7 -5.33 14.87 -2.13
CA LYS A 7 -4.77 13.60 -1.66
C LYS A 7 -4.17 12.78 -2.80
N SER A 8 -4.90 12.68 -3.92
CA SER A 8 -4.42 11.97 -5.11
C SER A 8 -3.15 12.60 -5.69
N THR A 9 -3.09 13.93 -5.77
CA THR A 9 -1.91 14.67 -6.24
C THR A 9 -0.71 14.46 -5.32
N VAL A 10 -0.91 14.48 -4.01
CA VAL A 10 0.17 14.23 -3.03
C VAL A 10 0.76 12.83 -3.20
N ILE A 11 -0.08 11.81 -3.40
CA ILE A 11 0.39 10.44 -3.61
C ILE A 11 1.17 10.33 -4.92
N LEU A 12 0.67 10.93 -6.00
CA LEU A 12 1.35 10.94 -7.29
C LEU A 12 2.74 11.59 -7.21
N LEU A 13 2.83 12.75 -6.54
CA LEU A 13 4.11 13.43 -6.31
C LEU A 13 5.06 12.60 -5.44
N ASN A 14 4.53 11.93 -4.43
CA ASN A 14 5.31 11.02 -3.60
C ASN A 14 5.85 9.84 -4.43
N ASP A 15 5.04 9.21 -5.27
CA ASP A 15 5.46 8.10 -6.12
C ASP A 15 6.54 8.53 -7.12
N PHE A 16 6.43 9.75 -7.66
CA PHE A 16 7.46 10.33 -8.51
C PHE A 16 8.77 10.59 -7.75
N ALA A 17 8.70 11.12 -6.53
CA ALA A 17 9.86 11.32 -5.67
C ALA A 17 10.52 9.99 -5.29
N LEU A 18 9.73 8.95 -5.00
CA LEU A 18 10.26 7.61 -4.73
C LEU A 18 10.94 6.99 -5.96
N ALA A 19 10.38 7.16 -7.15
CA ALA A 19 11.03 6.74 -8.39
C ALA A 19 12.39 7.44 -8.57
N LEU A 20 12.46 8.74 -8.29
CA LEU A 20 13.71 9.49 -8.33
C LEU A 20 14.74 8.96 -7.31
N ILE A 21 14.33 8.71 -6.08
CA ILE A 21 15.21 8.15 -5.05
C ILE A 21 15.70 6.76 -5.45
N CYS A 22 14.83 5.89 -5.94
CA CYS A 22 15.22 4.58 -6.43
C CYS A 22 16.26 4.68 -7.55
N TRP A 23 16.01 5.57 -8.52
CA TRP A 23 16.93 5.77 -9.64
C TRP A 23 18.28 6.33 -9.20
N LEU A 24 18.32 7.29 -8.26
CA LEU A 24 19.56 7.85 -7.73
C LEU A 24 20.40 6.82 -6.96
N VAL A 25 19.77 5.91 -6.25
CA VAL A 25 20.46 4.92 -5.41
C VAL A 25 20.87 3.68 -6.19
N PHE A 26 20.02 3.19 -7.09
CA PHE A 26 20.17 1.89 -7.74
C PHE A 26 20.31 1.98 -9.26
N GLY A 27 20.22 3.17 -9.83
CA GLY A 27 20.33 3.40 -11.27
C GLY A 27 21.76 3.50 -11.77
N PRO A 28 21.94 3.79 -13.07
CA PRO A 28 23.23 3.80 -13.72
C PRO A 28 24.24 4.81 -13.16
N PRO A 29 23.81 5.97 -12.62
CA PRO A 29 24.77 6.93 -12.08
C PRO A 29 25.69 6.32 -11.02
N MET A 30 25.18 5.38 -10.23
CA MET A 30 25.96 4.73 -9.19
C MET A 30 27.01 3.79 -9.77
N ALA A 31 26.68 3.05 -10.84
CA ALA A 31 27.61 2.11 -11.47
C ALA A 31 28.69 2.85 -12.26
N THR A 32 28.33 3.88 -13.01
CA THR A 32 29.29 4.72 -13.76
C THR A 32 30.12 5.62 -12.85
N TYR A 33 29.53 6.10 -11.75
CA TYR A 33 30.20 6.91 -10.73
C TYR A 33 31.25 6.12 -9.93
N ILE A 34 30.96 4.85 -9.62
CA ILE A 34 31.94 3.97 -8.95
C ILE A 34 33.07 3.57 -9.92
N ALA A 35 32.77 3.46 -11.22
CA ALA A 35 33.73 3.07 -12.23
C ALA A 35 34.59 4.23 -12.80
N SER A 36 34.08 5.43 -12.80
CA SER A 36 34.81 6.65 -13.22
C SER A 36 35.22 7.42 -11.96
N GLU A 37 36.52 7.66 -11.79
CA GLU A 37 37.04 8.51 -10.73
C GLU A 37 36.18 9.77 -10.51
N PHE A 38 35.63 9.91 -9.36
CA PHE A 38 34.96 11.00 -8.59
C PHE A 38 34.97 12.45 -9.18
N SER A 39 35.04 12.66 -10.48
CA SER A 39 35.24 13.98 -11.08
C SER A 39 33.96 14.68 -11.55
N THR A 40 32.87 13.96 -11.75
CA THR A 40 31.62 14.57 -12.23
C THR A 40 30.61 14.74 -11.09
N GLY A 41 30.07 15.95 -10.94
CA GLY A 41 29.08 16.25 -9.91
C GLY A 41 27.75 15.53 -10.18
N ILE A 42 27.00 15.20 -9.10
CA ILE A 42 25.66 14.55 -9.19
C ILE A 42 24.74 15.30 -10.17
N LEU A 43 24.83 16.62 -10.24
CA LEU A 43 24.02 17.43 -11.16
C LEU A 43 24.36 17.17 -12.64
N GLU A 44 25.64 16.98 -12.98
CA GLU A 44 26.04 16.68 -14.37
C GLU A 44 25.52 15.31 -14.80
N ILE A 45 25.57 14.31 -13.92
CA ILE A 45 24.99 12.99 -14.17
C ILE A 45 23.47 13.08 -14.36
N LEU A 46 22.78 13.83 -13.52
CA LEU A 46 21.33 14.07 -13.65
C LEU A 46 20.98 14.73 -14.99
N PHE A 47 21.77 15.70 -15.43
CA PHE A 47 21.53 16.39 -16.70
C PHE A 47 21.95 15.55 -17.93
N SER A 48 22.93 14.68 -17.83
CA SER A 48 23.31 13.80 -18.93
C SER A 48 22.38 12.60 -19.11
N GLU A 49 21.84 12.07 -18.01
CA GLU A 49 21.04 10.84 -18.01
C GLU A 49 19.55 11.06 -17.70
N TRP A 50 19.02 12.30 -17.79
CA TRP A 50 17.64 12.61 -17.46
C TRP A 50 16.62 11.75 -18.21
N GLN A 51 16.94 11.32 -19.44
CA GLN A 51 16.06 10.47 -20.24
C GLN A 51 15.90 9.07 -19.61
N SER A 52 16.97 8.52 -19.04
CA SER A 52 16.95 7.21 -18.38
C SER A 52 16.14 7.21 -17.09
N PHE A 53 15.81 8.37 -16.53
CA PHE A 53 14.90 8.53 -15.41
C PHE A 53 13.49 8.91 -15.83
N PHE A 54 13.34 10.02 -16.58
CA PHE A 54 12.02 10.60 -16.83
C PHE A 54 11.11 9.70 -17.67
N ILE A 55 11.66 9.00 -18.67
CA ILE A 55 10.85 8.12 -19.52
C ILE A 55 10.31 6.92 -18.73
N PRO A 56 11.13 6.14 -18.00
CA PRO A 56 10.61 5.05 -17.15
C PRO A 56 9.64 5.53 -16.07
N ALA A 57 9.95 6.61 -15.37
CA ALA A 57 9.07 7.16 -14.34
C ALA A 57 7.72 7.61 -14.93
N PHE A 58 7.75 8.31 -16.06
CA PHE A 58 6.54 8.76 -16.75
C PHE A 58 5.67 7.58 -17.21
N LEU A 59 6.26 6.55 -17.82
CA LEU A 59 5.54 5.36 -18.26
C LEU A 59 4.88 4.62 -17.10
N SER A 60 5.62 4.40 -16.01
CA SER A 60 5.11 3.73 -14.82
C SER A 60 3.95 4.50 -14.16
N ILE A 61 4.13 5.80 -13.94
CA ILE A 61 3.13 6.64 -13.29
C ILE A 61 1.90 6.82 -14.19
N THR A 62 2.09 6.97 -15.50
CA THR A 62 0.99 7.05 -16.47
C THR A 62 0.18 5.75 -16.45
N TYR A 63 0.83 4.60 -16.42
CA TYR A 63 0.17 3.32 -16.26
C TYR A 63 -0.71 3.29 -15.00
N LEU A 64 -0.15 3.61 -13.82
CA LEU A 64 -0.88 3.65 -12.56
C LEU A 64 -2.05 4.65 -12.60
N TYR A 65 -1.88 5.79 -13.27
CA TYR A 65 -2.92 6.80 -13.43
C TYR A 65 -4.08 6.33 -14.32
N VAL A 66 -3.77 5.77 -15.50
CA VAL A 66 -4.76 5.29 -16.49
C VAL A 66 -5.60 4.16 -15.91
N PHE A 67 -4.97 3.20 -15.24
CA PHE A 67 -5.66 2.07 -14.61
C PHE A 67 -6.39 2.45 -13.30
N GLY A 68 -6.47 3.74 -13.00
CA GLY A 68 -7.31 4.27 -11.93
C GLY A 68 -6.75 4.09 -10.53
N PHE A 69 -5.47 3.73 -10.40
CA PHE A 69 -4.83 3.53 -9.11
C PHE A 69 -4.98 4.76 -8.19
N TYR A 70 -4.73 5.96 -8.72
CA TYR A 70 -4.89 7.22 -7.98
C TYR A 70 -6.35 7.66 -7.77
N LYS A 71 -7.31 7.00 -8.45
CA LYS A 71 -8.75 7.20 -8.23
C LYS A 71 -9.26 6.34 -7.08
N SER A 72 -8.58 5.25 -6.78
CA SER A 72 -8.90 4.39 -5.64
C SER A 72 -8.69 5.16 -4.34
N LEU A 73 -9.58 4.95 -3.38
CA LEU A 73 -9.35 5.45 -2.03
C LEU A 73 -8.14 4.71 -1.45
N ILE A 74 -7.26 5.42 -0.74
CA ILE A 74 -6.08 4.87 -0.03
C ILE A 74 -6.43 3.62 0.79
N LYS A 75 -7.67 3.54 1.23
CA LYS A 75 -8.32 2.44 1.92
C LYS A 75 -8.20 1.09 1.22
N PHE A 76 -8.28 1.04 -0.12
CA PHE A 76 -8.34 -0.19 -0.90
C PHE A 76 -6.99 -0.60 -1.49
N PHE A 77 -5.89 -0.03 -1.03
CA PHE A 77 -4.55 -0.37 -1.51
C PHE A 77 -4.13 -1.82 -1.20
N ASP A 78 -4.80 -2.50 -0.27
CA ASP A 78 -4.55 -3.91 0.04
C ASP A 78 -5.38 -4.89 -0.82
N SER A 79 -6.19 -4.38 -1.75
CA SER A 79 -6.90 -5.25 -2.68
C SER A 79 -5.90 -5.96 -3.61
N LYS A 80 -6.22 -7.20 -4.00
CA LYS A 80 -5.40 -7.98 -4.94
C LYS A 80 -5.12 -7.20 -6.22
N ASP A 81 -6.11 -6.45 -6.71
CA ASP A 81 -5.99 -5.62 -7.91
C ASP A 81 -4.99 -4.49 -7.72
N SER A 82 -5.00 -3.85 -6.56
CA SER A 82 -4.06 -2.77 -6.23
C SER A 82 -2.63 -3.27 -6.13
N ILE A 83 -2.42 -4.43 -5.51
CA ILE A 83 -1.11 -5.08 -5.42
C ILE A 83 -0.60 -5.43 -6.81
N LEU A 84 -1.47 -5.99 -7.67
CA LEU A 84 -1.10 -6.33 -9.04
C LEU A 84 -0.76 -5.09 -9.88
N LEU A 85 -1.55 -4.02 -9.77
CA LEU A 85 -1.28 -2.76 -10.47
C LEU A 85 0.07 -2.15 -10.07
N THR A 86 0.40 -2.16 -8.78
CA THR A 86 1.70 -1.66 -8.31
C THR A 86 2.86 -2.53 -8.75
N LEU A 87 2.68 -3.85 -8.77
CA LEU A 87 3.69 -4.78 -9.27
C LEU A 87 3.98 -4.53 -10.74
N ILE A 88 2.94 -4.45 -11.59
CA ILE A 88 3.10 -4.18 -13.02
C ILE A 88 3.71 -2.78 -13.25
N GLY A 89 3.25 -1.76 -12.53
CA GLY A 89 3.81 -0.41 -12.62
C GLY A 89 5.30 -0.36 -12.29
N SER A 90 5.74 -1.08 -11.25
CA SER A 90 7.15 -1.15 -10.89
C SER A 90 7.98 -1.94 -11.91
N MET A 91 7.40 -3.00 -12.50
CA MET A 91 8.05 -3.75 -13.60
C MET A 91 8.22 -2.89 -14.85
N ILE A 92 7.22 -2.07 -15.21
CA ILE A 92 7.32 -1.10 -16.31
C ILE A 92 8.47 -0.13 -16.05
N PHE A 93 8.62 0.36 -14.81
CA PHE A 93 9.71 1.26 -14.45
C PHE A 93 11.08 0.63 -14.67
N GLY A 94 11.35 -0.54 -14.09
CA GLY A 94 12.66 -1.16 -14.19
C GLY A 94 12.98 -1.72 -15.58
N PHE A 95 11.98 -2.31 -16.29
CA PHE A 95 12.18 -2.81 -17.64
C PHE A 95 12.45 -1.67 -18.63
N SER A 96 11.64 -0.61 -18.62
CA SER A 96 11.87 0.54 -19.49
C SER A 96 13.19 1.22 -19.19
N TRP A 97 13.60 1.27 -17.90
CA TRP A 97 14.92 1.74 -17.53
C TRP A 97 16.03 0.87 -18.16
N SER A 98 15.94 -0.46 -18.09
CA SER A 98 16.93 -1.37 -18.69
C SER A 98 17.06 -1.13 -20.21
N VAL A 99 15.94 -0.98 -20.90
CA VAL A 99 15.92 -0.69 -22.35
C VAL A 99 16.60 0.65 -22.67
N MET A 100 16.27 1.69 -21.91
CA MET A 100 16.86 3.00 -22.09
C MET A 100 18.37 2.99 -21.81
N HIS A 101 18.80 2.26 -20.79
CA HIS A 101 20.20 2.13 -20.43
C HIS A 101 21.00 1.43 -21.55
N VAL A 102 20.48 0.32 -22.09
CA VAL A 102 21.08 -0.39 -23.23
C VAL A 102 21.15 0.52 -24.48
N TYR A 103 20.08 1.26 -24.75
CA TYR A 103 20.02 2.20 -25.86
C TYR A 103 21.05 3.32 -25.74
N GLN A 104 21.20 3.88 -24.55
CA GLN A 104 22.10 5.02 -24.29
C GLN A 104 23.57 4.64 -24.45
N PHE A 105 23.97 3.48 -23.95
CA PHE A 105 25.35 3.02 -24.03
C PHE A 105 25.69 2.29 -25.32
N GLN A 106 24.71 1.95 -26.16
CA GLN A 106 24.88 1.23 -27.43
C GLN A 106 25.71 -0.08 -27.32
N MET A 107 25.82 -0.62 -26.12
CA MET A 107 26.57 -1.84 -25.83
C MET A 107 25.66 -3.07 -25.93
N ILE A 108 25.85 -3.90 -26.96
CA ILE A 108 25.05 -5.10 -27.24
C ILE A 108 25.81 -6.39 -26.84
N SER A 109 26.75 -6.33 -25.92
CA SER A 109 27.36 -7.55 -25.42
C SER A 109 26.39 -8.33 -24.53
N THR A 110 26.42 -9.66 -24.58
CA THR A 110 25.53 -10.52 -23.77
C THR A 110 25.70 -10.26 -22.27
N SER A 111 26.92 -10.02 -21.82
CA SER A 111 27.23 -9.71 -20.43
C SER A 111 26.63 -8.36 -20.00
N PHE A 112 26.73 -7.32 -20.83
CA PHE A 112 26.16 -6.01 -20.54
C PHE A 112 24.62 -6.07 -20.48
N LEU A 113 23.99 -6.75 -21.44
CA LEU A 113 22.55 -6.95 -21.44
C LEU A 113 22.08 -7.66 -20.18
N SER A 114 22.76 -8.75 -19.77
CA SER A 114 22.40 -9.49 -18.56
C SER A 114 22.48 -8.62 -17.30
N ILE A 115 23.53 -7.79 -17.20
CA ILE A 115 23.70 -6.87 -16.07
C ILE A 115 22.61 -5.79 -16.07
N ALA A 116 22.33 -5.16 -17.23
CA ALA A 116 21.31 -4.12 -17.36
C ALA A 116 19.91 -4.64 -16.97
N PHE A 117 19.52 -5.84 -17.43
CA PHE A 117 18.24 -6.42 -17.06
C PHE A 117 18.18 -6.86 -15.60
N LEU A 118 19.26 -7.38 -15.03
CA LEU A 118 19.34 -7.70 -13.61
C LEU A 118 19.18 -6.43 -12.74
N GLN A 119 19.87 -5.36 -13.10
CA GLN A 119 19.73 -4.07 -12.41
C GLN A 119 18.29 -3.52 -12.52
N GLY A 120 17.68 -3.55 -13.70
CA GLY A 120 16.28 -3.14 -13.86
C GLY A 120 15.30 -3.98 -13.06
N PHE A 121 15.54 -5.28 -12.92
CA PHE A 121 14.75 -6.14 -12.05
C PHE A 121 14.89 -5.75 -10.58
N LEU A 122 16.12 -5.50 -10.11
CA LEU A 122 16.36 -5.02 -8.75
C LEU A 122 15.71 -3.65 -8.51
N LEU A 123 15.83 -2.75 -9.48
CA LEU A 123 15.18 -1.44 -9.43
C LEU A 123 13.65 -1.55 -9.31
N SER A 124 13.04 -2.47 -10.07
CA SER A 124 11.60 -2.78 -9.96
C SER A 124 11.23 -3.26 -8.57
N ALA A 125 12.00 -4.18 -8.00
CA ALA A 125 11.74 -4.76 -6.68
C ALA A 125 11.81 -3.69 -5.57
N VAL A 126 12.83 -2.85 -5.61
CA VAL A 126 13.01 -1.76 -4.63
C VAL A 126 11.91 -0.71 -4.78
N PHE A 127 11.59 -0.31 -6.00
CA PHE A 127 10.50 0.64 -6.25
C PHE A 127 9.16 0.10 -5.78
N TYR A 128 8.85 -1.17 -6.05
CA TYR A 128 7.67 -1.85 -5.53
C TYR A 128 7.60 -1.81 -4.00
N ALA A 129 8.70 -2.15 -3.32
CA ALA A 129 8.78 -2.11 -1.86
C ALA A 129 8.52 -0.68 -1.32
N PHE A 130 9.14 0.33 -1.91
CA PHE A 130 8.97 1.73 -1.50
C PHE A 130 7.54 2.22 -1.72
N LEU A 131 6.91 1.85 -2.84
CA LEU A 131 5.51 2.17 -3.09
C LEU A 131 4.59 1.57 -2.01
N ASN A 132 4.80 0.32 -1.61
CA ASN A 132 3.96 -0.29 -0.56
C ASN A 132 4.21 0.33 0.81
N ILE A 133 5.47 0.53 1.20
CA ILE A 133 5.82 1.18 2.48
C ILE A 133 5.21 2.59 2.56
N SER A 134 5.35 3.38 1.49
CA SER A 134 4.80 4.75 1.47
C SER A 134 3.29 4.78 1.63
N ARG A 135 2.59 3.79 1.08
CA ARG A 135 1.13 3.64 1.20
C ARG A 135 0.70 3.24 2.60
N ASP A 136 1.44 2.36 3.24
CA ASP A 136 1.17 1.99 4.63
C ASP A 136 1.40 3.19 5.56
N VAL A 137 2.46 3.96 5.33
CA VAL A 137 2.69 5.23 6.04
C VAL A 137 1.56 6.23 5.76
N ALA A 138 1.13 6.37 4.50
CA ALA A 138 0.03 7.25 4.14
C ALA A 138 -1.29 6.84 4.80
N LYS A 139 -1.59 5.53 4.88
CA LYS A 139 -2.75 5.02 5.64
C LYS A 139 -2.66 5.43 7.10
N TYR A 140 -1.52 5.19 7.74
CA TYR A 140 -1.31 5.51 9.14
C TYR A 140 -1.45 7.02 9.43
N LEU A 141 -0.91 7.88 8.58
CA LEU A 141 -0.94 9.34 8.76
C LEU A 141 -2.29 9.97 8.40
N LEU A 142 -2.93 9.51 7.32
CA LEU A 142 -4.17 10.10 6.79
C LEU A 142 -5.42 9.51 7.42
N TYR A 143 -5.32 8.31 8.00
CA TYR A 143 -6.40 7.62 8.68
C TYR A 143 -5.91 7.12 10.05
N PRO A 144 -5.52 8.03 10.96
CA PRO A 144 -5.15 7.61 12.31
C PRO A 144 -6.32 6.85 12.91
N TYR A 145 -6.03 5.73 13.55
CA TYR A 145 -7.02 4.96 14.30
C TYR A 145 -7.84 5.90 15.17
N ASN A 146 -9.14 5.89 14.99
CA ASN A 146 -10.04 6.87 15.56
C ASN A 146 -9.94 6.90 17.10
N THR A 147 -9.31 7.93 17.63
CA THR A 147 -9.21 8.21 19.07
C THR A 147 -10.41 9.03 19.59
N ASN A 148 -11.41 9.26 18.74
CA ASN A 148 -12.55 10.08 19.09
C ASN A 148 -13.33 9.43 20.26
N THR A 149 -13.35 10.09 21.39
CA THR A 149 -14.02 9.64 22.62
C THR A 149 -15.54 9.52 22.44
N ASP A 150 -16.11 10.27 21.50
CA ASP A 150 -17.55 10.28 21.20
C ASP A 150 -17.96 9.25 20.12
N ALA A 151 -17.00 8.51 19.54
CA ALA A 151 -17.27 7.50 18.56
C ALA A 151 -18.11 6.36 19.15
N LYS A 152 -19.12 5.91 18.43
CA LYS A 152 -20.03 4.84 18.81
C LYS A 152 -19.25 3.52 18.95
N PRO A 153 -19.22 2.91 20.12
CA PRO A 153 -18.52 1.65 20.33
C PRO A 153 -19.27 0.50 19.63
N ILE A 154 -18.53 -0.28 18.85
CA ILE A 154 -19.07 -1.41 18.11
C ILE A 154 -18.26 -2.68 18.32
N VAL A 155 -18.88 -3.82 18.12
CA VAL A 155 -18.28 -5.15 18.01
C VAL A 155 -18.74 -5.77 16.69
N ILE A 156 -17.85 -6.41 15.96
CA ILE A 156 -18.18 -7.18 14.76
C ILE A 156 -18.32 -8.65 15.17
N TYR A 157 -19.48 -9.26 14.89
CA TYR A 157 -19.70 -10.68 15.02
C TYR A 157 -19.34 -11.39 13.70
N GLY A 158 -18.33 -12.25 13.78
CA GLY A 158 -17.65 -12.88 12.65
C GLY A 158 -16.27 -12.28 12.45
N ALA A 159 -15.20 -13.07 12.68
CA ALA A 159 -13.80 -12.69 12.51
C ALA A 159 -13.18 -13.28 11.23
N GLY A 160 -14.01 -13.71 10.29
CA GLY A 160 -13.64 -14.19 8.97
C GLY A 160 -13.44 -13.07 7.95
N GLU A 161 -13.42 -13.43 6.67
CA GLU A 161 -13.21 -12.51 5.55
C GLU A 161 -14.24 -11.36 5.54
N SER A 162 -15.51 -11.65 5.67
CA SER A 162 -16.59 -10.64 5.74
C SER A 162 -16.46 -9.71 6.94
N GLY A 163 -16.00 -10.23 8.09
CA GLY A 163 -15.72 -9.41 9.27
C GLY A 163 -14.55 -8.44 9.04
N ASN A 164 -13.53 -8.89 8.36
CA ASN A 164 -12.40 -8.04 7.98
C ASN A 164 -12.79 -6.98 6.94
N GLU A 165 -13.63 -7.31 5.96
CA GLU A 165 -14.16 -6.33 5.00
C GLU A 165 -15.01 -5.27 5.70
N LEU A 166 -15.89 -5.68 6.62
CA LEU A 166 -16.69 -4.75 7.41
C LEU A 166 -15.81 -3.86 8.30
N PHE A 167 -14.78 -4.43 8.91
CA PHE A 167 -13.78 -3.69 9.67
C PHE A 167 -13.09 -2.62 8.83
N GLN A 168 -12.63 -2.97 7.63
CA GLN A 168 -12.03 -2.01 6.70
C GLN A 168 -13.01 -0.88 6.36
N SER A 169 -14.31 -1.17 6.32
CA SER A 169 -15.34 -0.15 6.09
C SER A 169 -15.49 0.81 7.27
N ILE A 170 -15.42 0.27 8.49
CA ILE A 170 -15.57 1.03 9.73
C ILE A 170 -14.34 1.90 10.05
N LEU A 171 -13.14 1.44 9.70
CA LEU A 171 -11.91 2.20 9.89
C LEU A 171 -11.97 3.62 9.32
N LEU A 172 -12.85 3.87 8.37
CA LEU A 172 -12.98 5.15 7.70
C LEU A 172 -14.13 6.00 8.21
N ASP A 173 -14.95 5.45 9.07
CA ASP A 173 -16.04 6.18 9.69
C ASP A 173 -15.58 6.69 11.06
N PRO A 174 -15.31 8.01 11.19
CA PRO A 174 -14.88 8.58 12.46
C PRO A 174 -15.98 8.56 13.53
N SER A 175 -17.21 8.23 13.17
CA SER A 175 -18.34 8.10 14.10
C SER A 175 -18.37 6.75 14.81
N MET A 176 -17.61 5.74 14.33
CA MET A 176 -17.60 4.38 14.85
C MET A 176 -16.22 3.98 15.39
N LYS A 177 -16.22 3.23 16.50
CA LYS A 177 -15.00 2.68 17.10
C LYS A 177 -15.14 1.20 17.34
N LEU A 178 -14.41 0.37 16.58
CA LEU A 178 -14.38 -1.06 16.81
C LEU A 178 -13.59 -1.38 18.08
N LEU A 179 -14.23 -2.05 19.03
CA LEU A 179 -13.60 -2.47 20.29
C LEU A 179 -13.09 -3.91 20.25
N ALA A 180 -13.78 -4.79 19.54
CA ALA A 180 -13.41 -6.21 19.42
C ALA A 180 -14.14 -6.86 18.25
N PHE A 181 -13.58 -7.97 17.77
CA PHE A 181 -14.33 -8.98 17.04
C PHE A 181 -14.93 -9.98 18.02
N PHE A 182 -16.00 -10.63 17.65
CA PHE A 182 -16.57 -11.76 18.36
C PHE A 182 -16.70 -12.93 17.37
N ASP A 183 -16.19 -14.11 17.75
CA ASP A 183 -16.29 -15.30 16.91
C ASP A 183 -16.44 -16.55 17.78
N ASP A 184 -17.33 -17.47 17.37
CA ASP A 184 -17.57 -18.71 18.12
C ASP A 184 -16.47 -19.76 17.91
N SER A 185 -15.65 -19.59 16.89
CA SER A 185 -14.56 -20.50 16.55
C SER A 185 -13.51 -20.55 17.67
N LYS A 186 -13.27 -21.75 18.20
CA LYS A 186 -12.25 -21.96 19.25
C LYS A 186 -10.84 -21.61 18.77
N ASN A 187 -10.57 -21.77 17.49
CA ASN A 187 -9.24 -21.52 16.89
C ASN A 187 -8.89 -20.04 16.79
N LEU A 188 -9.88 -19.15 16.80
CA LEU A 188 -9.69 -17.72 16.70
C LEU A 188 -9.63 -17.00 18.06
N ARG A 189 -9.93 -17.72 19.14
CA ARG A 189 -9.92 -17.15 20.49
C ARG A 189 -8.53 -16.66 20.90
N ASN A 190 -8.48 -15.50 21.53
CA ASN A 190 -7.26 -14.83 21.97
C ASN A 190 -6.31 -14.40 20.83
N LEU A 191 -6.73 -14.51 19.57
CA LEU A 191 -6.03 -13.89 18.45
C LEU A 191 -6.47 -12.43 18.31
N GLN A 192 -5.76 -11.71 17.46
CA GLN A 192 -6.02 -10.30 17.15
C GLN A 192 -6.00 -10.09 15.64
N ILE A 193 -6.88 -9.24 15.16
CA ILE A 193 -6.87 -8.74 13.78
C ILE A 193 -6.54 -7.24 13.88
N ASN A 194 -5.41 -6.81 13.31
CA ASN A 194 -4.96 -5.41 13.34
C ASN A 194 -4.95 -4.81 14.77
N ASN A 195 -4.39 -5.54 15.73
CA ASN A 195 -4.35 -5.19 17.17
C ASN A 195 -5.72 -5.13 17.87
N ILE A 196 -6.79 -5.61 17.23
CA ILE A 196 -8.14 -5.68 17.82
C ILE A 196 -8.39 -7.11 18.25
N PRO A 197 -8.78 -7.32 19.54
CA PRO A 197 -8.94 -8.66 20.09
C PRO A 197 -10.17 -9.38 19.52
N ILE A 198 -10.06 -10.71 19.38
CA ILE A 198 -11.17 -11.59 19.06
C ILE A 198 -11.72 -12.19 20.36
N LEU A 199 -12.95 -11.85 20.69
CA LEU A 199 -13.66 -12.40 21.85
C LEU A 199 -14.30 -13.73 21.45
N GLY A 200 -14.10 -14.76 22.29
CA GLY A 200 -14.67 -16.10 22.07
C GLY A 200 -15.73 -16.51 23.09
N SER A 201 -16.14 -15.61 23.98
CA SER A 201 -17.08 -15.93 25.04
C SER A 201 -18.13 -14.83 25.20
N PHE A 202 -19.40 -15.24 25.22
CA PHE A 202 -20.53 -14.35 25.45
C PHE A 202 -20.41 -13.57 26.78
N LYS A 203 -19.76 -14.16 27.80
CA LYS A 203 -19.47 -13.47 29.06
C LYS A 203 -18.57 -12.22 28.87
N GLN A 204 -17.63 -12.28 27.91
CA GLN A 204 -16.77 -11.14 27.58
C GLN A 204 -17.56 -10.04 26.87
N LEU A 205 -18.48 -10.40 25.97
CA LEU A 205 -19.36 -9.46 25.29
C LEU A 205 -20.27 -8.72 26.28
N ILE A 206 -20.86 -9.46 27.27
CA ILE A 206 -21.69 -8.86 28.34
C ILE A 206 -20.85 -7.88 29.19
N LYS A 207 -19.60 -8.22 29.53
CA LYS A 207 -18.71 -7.29 30.25
C LYS A 207 -18.46 -6.02 29.44
N LEU A 208 -18.26 -6.17 28.14
CA LEU A 208 -18.05 -5.05 27.24
C LEU A 208 -19.31 -4.17 27.15
N LYS A 209 -20.49 -4.76 27.05
CA LYS A 209 -21.78 -4.05 27.04
C LYS A 209 -22.02 -3.26 28.34
N LYS A 210 -21.66 -3.85 29.51
CA LYS A 210 -21.72 -3.12 30.78
C LYS A 210 -20.80 -1.90 30.83
N LYS A 211 -19.60 -2.00 30.25
CA LYS A 211 -18.63 -0.92 30.19
C LYS A 211 -19.04 0.16 29.17
N TYR A 212 -19.68 -0.25 28.08
CA TYR A 212 -20.11 0.63 26.99
C TYR A 212 -21.62 0.45 26.74
N PRO A 213 -22.50 1.19 27.43
CA PRO A 213 -23.96 1.03 27.30
C PRO A 213 -24.49 1.22 25.87
N LYS A 214 -23.83 2.08 25.07
CA LYS A 214 -24.17 2.35 23.67
C LYS A 214 -23.52 1.36 22.68
N LEU A 215 -22.93 0.25 23.16
CA LEU A 215 -22.29 -0.75 22.31
C LEU A 215 -23.30 -1.36 21.34
N GLU A 216 -22.95 -1.39 20.07
CA GLU A 216 -23.68 -2.10 19.02
C GLU A 216 -22.89 -3.30 18.52
N VAL A 217 -23.61 -4.30 18.05
CA VAL A 217 -23.04 -5.51 17.44
C VAL A 217 -23.43 -5.51 15.96
N LEU A 218 -22.43 -5.53 15.09
CA LEU A 218 -22.60 -5.64 13.64
C LEU A 218 -22.36 -7.10 13.24
N LEU A 219 -23.30 -7.69 12.49
CA LEU A 219 -23.20 -9.06 12.03
C LEU A 219 -22.50 -9.12 10.67
N ALA A 220 -21.37 -9.82 10.62
CA ALA A 220 -20.57 -10.01 9.41
C ALA A 220 -20.56 -11.49 8.97
N ILE A 221 -21.70 -12.17 9.08
CA ILE A 221 -21.85 -13.57 8.69
C ILE A 221 -22.79 -13.64 7.47
N PRO A 222 -22.24 -13.88 6.26
CA PRO A 222 -23.03 -13.88 5.02
C PRO A 222 -24.08 -14.99 4.96
N SER A 223 -23.85 -16.10 5.67
CA SER A 223 -24.61 -17.34 5.54
C SER A 223 -25.67 -17.56 6.64
N ILE A 224 -25.90 -16.61 7.54
CA ILE A 224 -26.94 -16.77 8.54
C ILE A 224 -28.34 -16.63 7.91
N GLN A 225 -29.08 -17.71 7.86
CA GLN A 225 -30.51 -17.69 7.52
C GLN A 225 -31.27 -16.78 8.48
N THR A 226 -32.34 -16.13 7.99
CA THR A 226 -33.11 -15.10 8.70
C THR A 226 -33.64 -15.54 10.06
N GLU A 227 -33.86 -16.85 10.23
CA GLU A 227 -34.32 -17.45 11.49
C GLU A 227 -33.26 -17.47 12.61
N GLN A 228 -31.99 -17.58 12.28
CA GLN A 228 -30.90 -17.57 13.24
C GLN A 228 -30.52 -16.15 13.71
N ARG A 229 -30.95 -15.12 12.96
CA ARG A 229 -30.74 -13.72 13.36
C ARG A 229 -31.66 -13.25 14.49
N ARG A 230 -32.73 -14.00 14.79
CA ARG A 230 -33.76 -13.62 15.77
C ARG A 230 -33.56 -14.25 17.14
N LYS A 231 -32.60 -15.12 17.34
CA LYS A 231 -32.18 -15.69 18.62
C LYS A 231 -31.02 -14.92 19.21
#